data_0e2a91f18f05d88af6ba8cec7bfe3e43
#
_entry.id   0e2a91f18f05d88af6ba8cec7bfe3e43
#
_cell.length_a   1.000
_cell.length_b   1.000
_cell.length_c   1.000
_cell.angle_alpha   90.00
_cell.angle_beta   90.00
_cell.angle_gamma   90.00
#
_symmetry.space_group_name_H-M   'P 1'
#
loop_
_entity.id
_entity.type
_entity.pdbx_description
1 polymer ?
#
loop_
_entity_poly.entity_id
_entity_poly.type
_entity_poly.pdbx_seq_one_letter_code
_entity_poly.pdbx_strand_id
1 'polypeptide(L)' 'MSADRRIDCSGQLCPVPILMAEEKIKEMKKGEVLEVLYTDPGAKPDLLAWCKATGNRALGFKEGKQKSFAYVQKG' A
#
# COMPACT_ATOMS: atom_id res chain seq x y z
N MET A 1 3.81 5.24 -12.72
CA MET A 1 3.15 3.91 -12.60
C MET A 1 1.65 4.11 -12.51
N SER A 2 0.91 3.34 -13.27
CA SER A 2 -0.55 3.42 -13.29
C SER A 2 -1.14 2.45 -12.28
N ALA A 3 -2.12 2.91 -11.49
CA ALA A 3 -2.75 2.07 -10.48
C ALA A 3 -4.21 1.79 -10.84
N ASP A 4 -4.66 0.58 -10.56
CA ASP A 4 -6.03 0.18 -10.81
C ASP A 4 -6.97 0.64 -9.69
N ARG A 5 -6.44 0.72 -8.48
CA ARG A 5 -7.18 1.18 -7.30
C ARG A 5 -6.29 2.09 -6.47
N ARG A 6 -6.92 2.94 -5.68
CA ARG A 6 -6.22 3.86 -4.79
C ARG A 6 -6.90 3.92 -3.43
N ILE A 7 -6.08 4.05 -2.38
CA ILE A 7 -6.60 4.32 -1.05
C ILE A 7 -5.82 5.48 -0.44
N ASP A 8 -6.50 6.29 0.35
CA ASP A 8 -5.91 7.43 1.03
C ASP A 8 -5.79 7.11 2.51
N CYS A 9 -4.57 6.84 2.95
CA CYS A 9 -4.26 6.57 4.35
C CYS A 9 -3.53 7.73 5.00
N SER A 10 -3.62 8.94 4.42
CA SER A 10 -2.97 10.10 4.99
C SER A 10 -3.52 10.40 6.39
N GLY A 11 -2.63 10.75 7.30
CA GLY A 11 -3.00 11.01 8.69
C GLY A 11 -3.24 9.76 9.52
N GLN A 12 -3.21 8.57 8.92
CA GLN A 12 -3.41 7.32 9.65
C GLN A 12 -2.09 6.77 10.16
N LEU A 13 -2.11 6.28 11.39
CA LEU A 13 -0.94 5.67 12.01
C LEU A 13 -0.97 4.16 11.81
N CYS A 14 0.22 3.55 11.77
CA CYS A 14 0.36 2.10 11.72
C CYS A 14 -0.39 1.46 12.89
N PRO A 15 -1.16 0.38 12.70
CA PRO A 15 -1.22 -0.45 11.49
C PRO A 15 -2.40 -0.15 10.56
N VAL A 16 -3.05 1.02 10.71
CA VAL A 16 -4.25 1.33 9.92
C VAL A 16 -4.02 1.27 8.41
N PRO A 17 -2.90 1.84 7.85
CA PRO A 17 -2.67 1.72 6.41
C PRO A 17 -2.64 0.27 5.93
N ILE A 18 -2.10 -0.64 6.73
CA ILE A 18 -2.01 -2.06 6.37
C ILE A 18 -3.41 -2.68 6.34
N LEU A 19 -4.24 -2.35 7.32
CA LEU A 19 -5.61 -2.87 7.38
C LEU A 19 -6.44 -2.36 6.21
N MET A 20 -6.28 -1.09 5.84
CA MET A 20 -6.98 -0.51 4.70
C MET A 20 -6.53 -1.14 3.39
N ALA A 21 -5.22 -1.37 3.24
CA ALA A 21 -4.67 -2.02 2.05
C ALA A 21 -5.20 -3.45 1.93
N GLU A 22 -5.24 -4.19 3.03
CA GLU A 22 -5.74 -5.55 3.05
C GLU A 22 -7.20 -5.63 2.60
N GLU A 23 -8.03 -4.72 3.12
CA GLU A 23 -9.43 -4.67 2.73
C GLU A 23 -9.61 -4.38 1.23
N LYS A 24 -8.82 -3.44 0.71
CA LYS A 24 -8.92 -3.10 -0.71
C LYS A 24 -8.41 -4.24 -1.60
N ILE A 25 -7.34 -4.89 -1.20
CA ILE A 25 -6.75 -6.01 -1.96
C ILE A 25 -7.76 -7.15 -2.13
N LYS A 26 -8.61 -7.38 -1.12
CA LYS A 26 -9.64 -8.42 -1.20
C LYS A 26 -10.64 -8.18 -2.33
N GLU A 27 -10.86 -6.91 -2.69
CA GLU A 27 -11.79 -6.53 -3.75
C GLU A 27 -11.13 -6.55 -5.13
N MET A 28 -9.82 -6.69 -5.18
CA MET A 28 -9.05 -6.57 -6.42
C MET A 28 -8.80 -7.91 -7.06
N LYS A 29 -8.49 -7.87 -8.35
CA LYS A 29 -8.12 -9.08 -9.10
C LYS A 29 -6.61 -9.27 -9.07
N LYS A 30 -6.19 -10.52 -9.17
CA LYS A 30 -4.76 -10.86 -9.25
C LYS A 30 -4.09 -10.05 -10.35
N GLY A 31 -2.96 -9.44 -10.01
CA GLY A 31 -2.19 -8.63 -10.96
C GLY A 31 -2.54 -7.15 -10.95
N GLU A 32 -3.68 -6.77 -10.36
CA GLU A 32 -4.03 -5.35 -10.26
C GLU A 32 -3.13 -4.63 -9.27
N VAL A 33 -2.92 -3.34 -9.50
CA VAL A 33 -2.03 -2.52 -8.70
C VAL A 33 -2.82 -1.56 -7.82
N LEU A 34 -2.46 -1.54 -6.53
CA LEU A 34 -3.04 -0.64 -5.54
C LEU A 34 -2.04 0.45 -5.21
N GLU A 35 -2.47 1.71 -5.32
CA GLU A 35 -1.68 2.84 -4.85
C GLU A 35 -2.14 3.20 -3.45
N VAL A 36 -1.21 3.20 -2.51
CA VAL A 36 -1.48 3.54 -1.11
C VAL A 36 -0.81 4.87 -0.80
N LEU A 37 -1.62 5.89 -0.55
CA LEU A 37 -1.14 7.18 -0.08
C LEU A 37 -1.00 7.11 1.43
N TYR A 38 0.18 7.43 1.96
CA TYR A 38 0.42 7.39 3.40
C TYR A 38 1.32 8.53 3.84
N THR A 39 1.24 8.88 5.13
CA THR A 39 2.06 9.93 5.72
C THR A 39 2.90 9.42 6.88
N ASP A 40 2.53 8.29 7.48
CA ASP A 40 3.29 7.70 8.59
C ASP A 40 4.52 6.97 8.05
N PRO A 41 5.74 7.36 8.46
CA PRO A 41 6.96 6.70 7.99
C PRO A 41 7.04 5.22 8.37
N GLY A 42 6.32 4.79 9.39
CA GLY A 42 6.25 3.39 9.77
C GLY A 42 5.49 2.52 8.77
N ALA A 43 4.68 3.13 7.90
CA ALA A 43 3.88 2.37 6.94
C ALA A 43 4.74 1.64 5.91
N LYS A 44 5.85 2.22 5.48
CA LYS A 44 6.69 1.61 4.44
C LYS A 44 7.24 0.24 4.86
N PRO A 45 7.94 0.11 6.00
CA PRO A 45 8.43 -1.21 6.41
C PRO A 45 7.29 -2.19 6.70
N ASP A 46 6.17 -1.70 7.20
CA ASP A 46 5.03 -2.57 7.49
C ASP A 46 4.38 -3.08 6.21
N LEU A 47 4.25 -2.23 5.19
CA LEU A 47 3.72 -2.64 3.89
C LEU A 47 4.63 -3.68 3.24
N LEU A 48 5.95 -3.49 3.35
CA LEU A 48 6.91 -4.47 2.81
C LEU A 48 6.75 -5.83 3.50
N ALA A 49 6.66 -5.83 4.82
CA ALA A 49 6.49 -7.05 5.59
C ALA A 49 5.17 -7.73 5.27
N TRP A 50 4.10 -6.95 5.17
CA TRP A 50 2.78 -7.46 4.84
C TRP A 50 2.74 -8.08 3.44
N CYS A 51 3.37 -7.43 2.46
CA CYS A 51 3.44 -7.98 1.11
C CYS A 51 4.15 -9.33 1.10
N LYS A 52 5.26 -9.44 1.82
CA LYS A 52 5.99 -10.68 1.95
C LYS A 52 5.13 -11.78 2.56
N ALA A 53 4.42 -11.44 3.63
CA ALA A 53 3.62 -12.42 4.36
C ALA A 53 2.40 -12.91 3.57
N THR A 54 1.87 -12.07 2.68
CA THR A 54 0.62 -12.36 1.97
C THR A 54 0.80 -12.76 0.51
N GLY A 55 2.03 -12.73 0.00
CA GLY A 55 2.28 -13.06 -1.40
C GLY A 55 1.96 -11.93 -2.38
N ASN A 56 1.67 -10.73 -1.87
CA ASN A 56 1.52 -9.56 -2.73
C ASN A 56 2.90 -9.00 -3.04
N ARG A 57 3.01 -8.18 -4.08
CA ARG A 57 4.29 -7.62 -4.48
C ARG A 57 4.34 -6.13 -4.24
N ALA A 58 5.37 -5.68 -3.53
CA ALA A 58 5.64 -4.26 -3.39
C ALA A 58 6.43 -3.83 -4.62
N LEU A 59 5.77 -3.13 -5.54
CA LEU A 59 6.38 -2.74 -6.81
C LEU A 59 7.31 -1.55 -6.66
N GLY A 60 7.04 -0.67 -5.72
CA GLY A 60 7.86 0.50 -5.49
C GLY A 60 7.24 1.47 -4.53
N PHE A 61 8.02 2.46 -4.17
CA PHE A 61 7.60 3.53 -3.27
C PHE A 61 8.03 4.87 -3.86
N LYS A 62 7.16 5.86 -3.73
CA LYS A 62 7.46 7.21 -4.16
C LYS A 62 7.36 8.10 -2.92
N GLU A 63 8.50 8.51 -2.39
CA GLU A 63 8.54 9.29 -1.16
C GLU A 63 8.56 10.78 -1.44
N GLY A 64 7.66 11.52 -0.79
CA GLY A 64 7.60 12.96 -0.85
C GLY A 64 7.84 13.55 0.53
N LYS A 65 7.87 14.88 0.60
CA LYS A 65 8.10 15.57 1.86
C LYS A 65 6.98 15.39 2.87
N GLN A 66 5.74 15.45 2.40
CA GLN A 66 4.56 15.36 3.26
C GLN A 66 3.74 14.10 3.02
N LYS A 67 3.77 13.61 1.80
CA LYS A 67 2.98 12.45 1.39
C LYS A 67 3.87 11.47 0.65
N SER A 68 3.61 10.20 0.86
CA SER A 68 4.32 9.14 0.17
C SER A 68 3.32 8.18 -0.43
N PHE A 69 3.75 7.44 -1.46
CA PHE A 69 2.91 6.49 -2.18
C PHE A 69 3.60 5.14 -2.24
N ALA A 70 2.82 4.10 -2.02
CA ALA A 70 3.29 2.73 -2.21
C ALA A 70 2.47 2.09 -3.32
N TYR A 71 3.10 1.25 -4.11
CA TYR A 71 2.44 0.53 -5.20
C TYR A 71 2.54 -0.95 -4.91
N VAL A 72 1.38 -1.58 -4.70
CA VAL A 72 1.28 -2.98 -4.33
C VAL A 72 0.49 -3.73 -5.39
N GLN A 73 1.06 -4.81 -5.92
CA GLN A 73 0.39 -5.65 -6.89
C GLN A 73 -0.18 -6.87 -6.18
N LYS A 74 -1.45 -7.14 -6.40
CA LYS A 74 -2.09 -8.33 -5.83
C LYS A 74 -1.49 -9.59 -6.43
N GLY A 75 -1.04 -10.46 -5.55
CA GLY A 75 -0.47 -11.75 -5.93
C GLY A 75 -1.48 -12.85 -6.15
#